data_37724fb99e0c9454ba25ea93b38988c4
#
_entry.id   37724fb99e0c9454ba25ea93b38988c4
#
_cell.length_a   1.000
_cell.length_b   1.000
_cell.length_c   1.000
_cell.angle_alpha   90.00
_cell.angle_beta   90.00
_cell.angle_gamma   90.00
#
_symmetry.space_group_name_H-M   'P 1'
#
loop_
_entity.id
_entity.type
_entity.pdbx_description
1 polymer ?
#
loop_
_entity_poly.entity_id
_entity_poly.type
_entity_poly.pdbx_seq_one_letter_code
_entity_poly.pdbx_strand_id
1 'polypeptide(L)'
;MENRISGYTTLIGLLATPIKHTSSPKMHNEAFRHLGLDYAYLAIEVGNDGLEDAVKGLKAMQARGCNVSMPNKTVIHKYLDKLTPAAELAGAVNTVINDDGVLTGHITDGVGYMRSLKDAGFDVIGKKMTIVGAGGAATAICIQAALDGVAELSIFNQDDEFFARAEETVKKINEKTNCKAKLFRLEDKEALRAEIADSVIFTNGTGMGMKPYVGQTYIEKDMLRPDLIVSDVVYQPAKTRLLELAEEVGCPTINGLGMMLFQGAEAFKCWTGQEMPIDHMKEFLFGDK
;
A
#
# COMPACT_ATOMS: atom_id res chain seq x y z
N MET A 1 -19.83 -1.52 28.54
CA MET A 1 -19.38 -2.03 27.22
C MET A 1 -20.10 -3.34 26.98
N GLU A 2 -20.98 -3.39 26.00
CA GLU A 2 -21.57 -4.66 25.58
C GLU A 2 -20.47 -5.62 25.17
N ASN A 3 -20.52 -6.87 25.65
CA ASN A 3 -19.55 -7.91 25.29
C ASN A 3 -19.84 -8.34 23.85
N ARG A 4 -19.06 -7.78 22.92
CA ARG A 4 -19.25 -7.94 21.47
C ARG A 4 -18.73 -9.27 20.92
N ILE A 5 -17.93 -9.98 21.71
CA ILE A 5 -17.33 -11.27 21.31
C ILE A 5 -18.20 -12.41 21.81
N SER A 6 -18.59 -13.29 20.90
CA SER A 6 -19.41 -14.47 21.17
C SER A 6 -18.84 -15.71 20.46
N GLY A 7 -19.49 -16.86 20.59
CA GLY A 7 -19.14 -18.06 19.84
C GLY A 7 -19.40 -17.99 18.33
N TYR A 8 -20.08 -16.95 17.88
CA TYR A 8 -20.36 -16.68 16.45
C TYR A 8 -19.38 -15.68 15.82
N THR A 9 -18.56 -15.03 16.65
CA THR A 9 -17.66 -13.98 16.17
C THR A 9 -16.60 -14.55 15.22
N THR A 10 -16.56 -14.01 14.00
CA THR A 10 -15.62 -14.42 12.97
C THR A 10 -14.26 -13.78 13.19
N LEU A 11 -13.18 -14.58 13.16
CA LEU A 11 -11.81 -14.11 13.35
C LEU A 11 -11.18 -13.61 12.07
N ILE A 12 -10.49 -12.48 12.16
CA ILE A 12 -9.53 -11.96 11.19
C ILE A 12 -8.24 -11.63 11.92
N GLY A 13 -7.09 -11.98 11.33
CA GLY A 13 -5.78 -11.72 11.92
C GLY A 13 -4.97 -10.66 11.17
N LEU A 14 -3.86 -10.22 11.79
CA LEU A 14 -2.73 -9.59 11.13
C LEU A 14 -1.48 -10.36 11.54
N LEU A 15 -0.71 -10.85 10.57
CA LEU A 15 0.53 -11.60 10.79
C LEU A 15 1.75 -10.72 10.48
N ALA A 16 2.54 -10.37 11.49
CA ALA A 16 3.76 -9.56 11.34
C ALA A 16 4.65 -9.63 12.58
N THR A 17 5.90 -9.18 12.47
CA THR A 17 6.80 -8.93 13.60
C THR A 17 7.81 -7.82 13.25
N PRO A 18 8.01 -6.79 14.12
CA PRO A 18 7.24 -6.43 15.30
C PRO A 18 5.85 -5.90 14.95
N ILE A 19 4.85 -6.11 15.82
CA ILE A 19 3.45 -5.81 15.48
C ILE A 19 2.75 -4.80 16.41
N LYS A 20 3.30 -4.54 17.60
CA LYS A 20 2.63 -3.77 18.67
C LYS A 20 2.23 -2.33 18.30
N HIS A 21 2.87 -1.76 17.28
CA HIS A 21 2.63 -0.38 16.83
C HIS A 21 1.52 -0.26 15.78
N THR A 22 0.92 -1.38 15.36
CA THR A 22 -0.10 -1.37 14.30
C THR A 22 -1.40 -0.69 14.71
N SER A 23 -1.96 0.09 13.78
CA SER A 23 -3.30 0.70 13.93
C SER A 23 -4.42 -0.13 13.31
N SER A 24 -4.10 -1.24 12.63
CA SER A 24 -5.08 -2.06 11.91
C SER A 24 -6.19 -2.61 12.81
N PRO A 25 -5.92 -3.13 14.04
CA PRO A 25 -7.00 -3.58 14.92
C PRO A 25 -7.98 -2.46 15.28
N LYS A 26 -7.47 -1.24 15.52
CA LYS A 26 -8.30 -0.07 15.85
C LYS A 26 -9.21 0.27 14.67
N MET A 27 -8.67 0.28 13.44
CA MET A 27 -9.40 0.59 12.23
C MET A 27 -10.50 -0.45 11.92
N HIS A 28 -10.11 -1.72 11.81
CA HIS A 28 -11.05 -2.77 11.39
C HIS A 28 -12.13 -3.04 12.44
N ASN A 29 -11.77 -3.12 13.72
CA ASN A 29 -12.76 -3.35 14.76
C ASN A 29 -13.75 -2.19 14.92
N GLU A 30 -13.32 -0.94 14.68
CA GLU A 30 -14.25 0.18 14.64
C GLU A 30 -15.20 0.11 13.45
N ALA A 31 -14.70 -0.25 12.27
CA ALA A 31 -15.54 -0.44 11.08
C ALA A 31 -16.57 -1.56 11.28
N PHE A 32 -16.17 -2.71 11.88
CA PHE A 32 -17.09 -3.79 12.24
C PHE A 32 -18.14 -3.32 13.22
N ARG A 33 -17.74 -2.57 14.27
CA ARG A 33 -18.66 -2.02 15.26
C ARG A 33 -19.70 -1.08 14.63
N HIS A 34 -19.23 -0.18 13.75
CA HIS A 34 -20.08 0.81 13.10
C HIS A 34 -21.15 0.15 12.20
N LEU A 35 -20.76 -0.91 11.49
CA LEU A 35 -21.65 -1.65 10.59
C LEU A 35 -22.42 -2.79 11.27
N GLY A 36 -22.25 -3.01 12.58
CA GLY A 36 -22.93 -4.10 13.29
C GLY A 36 -22.48 -5.50 12.87
N LEU A 37 -21.26 -5.65 12.37
CA LEU A 37 -20.70 -6.92 11.90
C LEU A 37 -20.08 -7.69 13.07
N ASP A 38 -20.37 -8.99 13.18
CA ASP A 38 -19.83 -9.87 14.24
C ASP A 38 -18.48 -10.45 13.83
N TYR A 39 -17.48 -9.57 13.77
CA TYR A 39 -16.09 -9.87 13.45
C TYR A 39 -15.15 -9.34 14.54
N ALA A 40 -14.01 -10.00 14.71
CA ALA A 40 -12.92 -9.54 15.56
C ALA A 40 -11.59 -9.57 14.80
N TYR A 41 -10.89 -8.45 14.83
CA TYR A 41 -9.56 -8.31 14.22
C TYR A 41 -8.47 -8.26 15.27
N LEU A 42 -7.52 -9.21 15.21
CA LEU A 42 -6.43 -9.35 16.16
C LEU A 42 -5.06 -9.18 15.48
N ALA A 43 -4.13 -8.51 16.16
CA ALA A 43 -2.72 -8.51 15.81
C ALA A 43 -2.05 -9.75 16.43
N ILE A 44 -1.43 -10.57 15.58
CA ILE A 44 -0.79 -11.84 15.94
C ILE A 44 0.68 -11.74 15.57
N GLU A 45 1.56 -11.66 16.58
CA GLU A 45 2.99 -11.52 16.36
C GLU A 45 3.60 -12.83 15.89
N VAL A 46 3.98 -12.90 14.62
CA VAL A 46 4.63 -14.05 14.00
C VAL A 46 5.56 -13.60 12.87
N GLY A 47 6.75 -14.15 12.84
CA GLY A 47 7.72 -13.97 11.76
C GLY A 47 7.73 -15.16 10.80
N ASN A 48 8.70 -15.16 9.87
CA ASN A 48 8.81 -16.19 8.83
C ASN A 48 8.91 -17.62 9.38
N ASP A 49 9.57 -17.80 10.54
CA ASP A 49 9.81 -19.12 11.14
C ASP A 49 8.50 -19.79 11.59
N GLY A 50 7.52 -19.01 12.06
CA GLY A 50 6.23 -19.52 12.51
C GLY A 50 5.09 -19.34 11.50
N LEU A 51 5.39 -18.79 10.31
CA LEU A 51 4.37 -18.34 9.37
C LEU A 51 3.53 -19.49 8.83
N GLU A 52 4.16 -20.61 8.48
CA GLU A 52 3.47 -21.80 7.96
C GLU A 52 2.45 -22.34 8.96
N ASP A 53 2.85 -22.48 10.23
CA ASP A 53 1.97 -22.97 11.30
C ASP A 53 0.86 -21.97 11.61
N ALA A 54 1.14 -20.66 11.56
CA ALA A 54 0.13 -19.63 11.71
C ALA A 54 -0.93 -19.69 10.61
N VAL A 55 -0.53 -19.87 9.35
CA VAL A 55 -1.46 -20.02 8.20
C VAL A 55 -2.30 -21.28 8.35
N LYS A 56 -1.69 -22.43 8.69
CA LYS A 56 -2.41 -23.69 8.99
C LYS A 56 -3.39 -23.51 10.15
N GLY A 57 -2.96 -22.79 11.21
CA GLY A 57 -3.80 -22.49 12.38
C GLY A 57 -5.00 -21.63 12.01
N LEU A 58 -4.83 -20.57 11.26
CA LEU A 58 -5.94 -19.72 10.78
C LEU A 58 -6.95 -20.52 9.95
N LYS A 59 -6.46 -21.41 9.07
CA LYS A 59 -7.32 -22.33 8.28
C LYS A 59 -8.07 -23.29 9.16
N ALA A 60 -7.41 -23.92 10.14
CA ALA A 60 -8.03 -24.87 11.09
C ALA A 60 -9.06 -24.21 12.00
N MET A 61 -8.85 -22.96 12.42
CA MET A 61 -9.78 -22.15 13.19
C MET A 61 -10.91 -21.54 12.36
N GLN A 62 -10.95 -21.79 11.06
CA GLN A 62 -11.92 -21.19 10.13
C GLN A 62 -11.92 -19.64 10.18
N ALA A 63 -10.76 -19.03 10.45
CA ALA A 63 -10.62 -17.58 10.34
C ALA A 63 -10.98 -17.13 8.92
N ARG A 64 -11.68 -15.99 8.80
CA ARG A 64 -12.07 -15.44 7.47
C ARG A 64 -10.88 -15.04 6.60
N GLY A 65 -9.74 -14.79 7.24
CA GLY A 65 -8.49 -14.44 6.59
C GLY A 65 -7.57 -13.63 7.48
N CYS A 66 -6.60 -12.99 6.88
CA CYS A 66 -5.67 -12.13 7.60
C CYS A 66 -5.07 -11.03 6.69
N ASN A 67 -4.63 -9.93 7.30
CA ASN A 67 -3.59 -9.12 6.71
C ASN A 67 -2.21 -9.74 6.97
N VAL A 68 -1.25 -9.34 6.16
CA VAL A 68 0.14 -9.76 6.26
C VAL A 68 1.03 -8.52 6.12
N SER A 69 1.98 -8.35 7.05
CA SER A 69 2.97 -7.29 6.98
C SER A 69 4.39 -7.87 7.07
N MET A 70 5.39 -7.00 7.18
CA MET A 70 6.77 -7.43 7.23
C MET A 70 7.06 -8.34 8.44
N PRO A 71 7.93 -9.32 8.28
CA PRO A 71 8.67 -9.71 7.08
C PRO A 71 7.91 -10.68 6.16
N ASN A 72 6.67 -11.02 6.45
CA ASN A 72 5.93 -12.15 5.91
C ASN A 72 5.37 -11.94 4.49
N LYS A 73 5.21 -10.68 4.02
CA LYS A 73 4.52 -10.33 2.75
C LYS A 73 5.06 -11.09 1.52
N THR A 74 6.37 -11.32 1.46
CA THR A 74 7.04 -11.96 0.32
C THR A 74 7.22 -13.47 0.49
N VAL A 75 6.83 -14.03 1.63
CA VAL A 75 7.00 -15.45 1.94
C VAL A 75 5.68 -16.20 1.95
N ILE A 76 4.60 -15.56 2.43
CA ILE A 76 3.31 -16.22 2.71
C ILE A 76 2.67 -16.87 1.47
N HIS A 77 2.96 -16.38 0.26
CA HIS A 77 2.42 -16.96 -0.99
C HIS A 77 2.72 -18.46 -1.13
N LYS A 78 3.78 -18.97 -0.50
CA LYS A 78 4.16 -20.39 -0.50
C LYS A 78 3.14 -21.29 0.21
N TYR A 79 2.30 -20.73 1.05
CA TYR A 79 1.34 -21.42 1.90
C TYR A 79 -0.11 -21.13 1.49
N LEU A 80 -0.33 -20.48 0.33
CA LEU A 80 -1.64 -20.13 -0.19
C LEU A 80 -2.01 -20.98 -1.39
N ASP A 81 -3.32 -21.20 -1.58
CA ASP A 81 -3.84 -22.00 -2.67
C ASP A 81 -3.90 -21.22 -4.00
N LYS A 82 -4.11 -19.90 -3.93
CA LYS A 82 -4.26 -19.01 -5.10
C LYS A 82 -3.69 -17.63 -4.84
N LEU A 83 -3.33 -16.92 -5.91
CA LEU A 83 -2.96 -15.52 -5.90
C LEU A 83 -3.82 -14.73 -6.88
N THR A 84 -4.14 -13.48 -6.57
CA THR A 84 -4.68 -12.55 -7.56
C THR A 84 -3.60 -12.13 -8.55
N PRO A 85 -3.95 -11.70 -9.80
CA PRO A 85 -2.96 -11.24 -10.77
C PRO A 85 -2.02 -10.15 -10.24
N ALA A 86 -2.54 -9.20 -9.45
CA ALA A 86 -1.74 -8.16 -8.84
C ALA A 86 -0.74 -8.72 -7.80
N ALA A 87 -1.17 -9.67 -6.96
CA ALA A 87 -0.31 -10.32 -5.97
C ALA A 87 0.77 -11.19 -6.63
N GLU A 88 0.42 -11.89 -7.71
CA GLU A 88 1.37 -12.68 -8.49
C GLU A 88 2.43 -11.80 -9.16
N LEU A 89 2.01 -10.70 -9.79
CA LEU A 89 2.94 -9.74 -10.40
C LEU A 89 3.86 -9.12 -9.35
N ALA A 90 3.30 -8.72 -8.19
CA ALA A 90 4.07 -8.10 -7.10
C ALA A 90 5.01 -9.08 -6.39
N GLY A 91 4.76 -10.39 -6.49
CA GLY A 91 5.47 -11.38 -5.68
C GLY A 91 5.30 -11.13 -4.17
N ALA A 92 4.16 -10.55 -3.77
CA ALA A 92 3.88 -10.20 -2.39
C ALA A 92 2.37 -10.22 -2.12
N VAL A 93 2.01 -10.54 -0.86
CA VAL A 93 0.64 -10.60 -0.37
C VAL A 93 0.55 -9.80 0.92
N ASN A 94 -0.43 -8.89 1.02
CA ASN A 94 -0.73 -8.18 2.26
C ASN A 94 -2.12 -8.55 2.84
N THR A 95 -2.93 -9.30 2.09
CA THR A 95 -4.28 -9.72 2.50
C THR A 95 -4.55 -11.14 2.02
N VAL A 96 -5.03 -11.99 2.90
CA VAL A 96 -5.45 -13.36 2.63
C VAL A 96 -6.93 -13.49 2.91
N ILE A 97 -7.64 -14.15 2.00
CA ILE A 97 -9.05 -14.51 2.18
C ILE A 97 -9.13 -16.02 2.29
N ASN A 98 -9.95 -16.50 3.21
CA ASN A 98 -10.27 -17.90 3.38
C ASN A 98 -11.72 -18.16 2.96
N ASP A 99 -11.92 -18.66 1.77
CA ASP A 99 -13.22 -19.10 1.27
C ASP A 99 -13.34 -20.62 1.43
N ASP A 100 -13.95 -21.05 2.53
CA ASP A 100 -14.20 -22.47 2.86
C ASP A 100 -12.94 -23.35 2.78
N GLY A 101 -11.83 -22.84 3.28
CA GLY A 101 -10.55 -23.55 3.30
C GLY A 101 -9.67 -23.31 2.06
N VAL A 102 -10.13 -22.55 1.07
CA VAL A 102 -9.29 -22.09 -0.05
C VAL A 102 -8.72 -20.72 0.28
N LEU A 103 -7.40 -20.64 0.43
CA LEU A 103 -6.69 -19.42 0.78
C LEU A 103 -6.26 -18.66 -0.49
N THR A 104 -6.79 -17.46 -0.69
CA THR A 104 -6.42 -16.60 -1.81
C THR A 104 -5.63 -15.38 -1.31
N GLY A 105 -4.44 -15.15 -1.87
CA GLY A 105 -3.60 -14.01 -1.57
C GLY A 105 -3.88 -12.81 -2.47
N HIS A 106 -4.00 -11.63 -1.86
CA HIS A 106 -4.20 -10.34 -2.49
C HIS A 106 -3.09 -9.36 -2.10
N ILE A 107 -2.91 -8.32 -2.92
CA ILE A 107 -2.11 -7.15 -2.58
C ILE A 107 -2.97 -5.89 -2.72
N THR A 108 -3.37 -5.30 -1.59
CA THR A 108 -4.30 -4.15 -1.55
C THR A 108 -3.59 -2.80 -1.42
N ASP A 109 -2.27 -2.80 -1.22
CA ASP A 109 -1.48 -1.57 -1.06
C ASP A 109 -1.59 -0.65 -2.29
N GLY A 110 -1.44 -1.21 -3.50
CA GLY A 110 -1.56 -0.46 -4.76
C GLY A 110 -2.97 0.05 -5.01
N VAL A 111 -3.98 -0.80 -4.78
CA VAL A 111 -5.40 -0.42 -4.88
C VAL A 111 -5.71 0.74 -3.93
N GLY A 112 -5.21 0.65 -2.69
CA GLY A 112 -5.37 1.71 -1.69
C GLY A 112 -4.77 3.04 -2.14
N TYR A 113 -3.58 2.99 -2.75
CA TYR A 113 -2.94 4.18 -3.30
C TYR A 113 -3.74 4.80 -4.45
N MET A 114 -4.10 4.02 -5.48
CA MET A 114 -4.88 4.51 -6.63
C MET A 114 -6.25 5.06 -6.20
N ARG A 115 -6.90 4.40 -5.23
CA ARG A 115 -8.15 4.87 -4.66
C ARG A 115 -7.97 6.17 -3.87
N SER A 116 -6.84 6.37 -3.18
CA SER A 116 -6.54 7.62 -2.47
C SER A 116 -6.36 8.81 -3.41
N LEU A 117 -5.72 8.60 -4.57
CA LEU A 117 -5.62 9.61 -5.61
C LEU A 117 -7.01 10.01 -6.14
N LYS A 118 -7.83 9.02 -6.46
CA LYS A 118 -9.19 9.24 -6.95
C LYS A 118 -10.07 9.97 -5.93
N ASP A 119 -9.98 9.61 -4.66
CA ASP A 119 -10.71 10.26 -3.56
C ASP A 119 -10.29 11.73 -3.37
N ALA A 120 -9.02 12.05 -3.62
CA ALA A 120 -8.49 13.41 -3.64
C ALA A 120 -8.81 14.19 -4.94
N GLY A 121 -9.53 13.59 -5.89
CA GLY A 121 -9.89 14.20 -7.17
C GLY A 121 -8.79 14.16 -8.24
N PHE A 122 -7.74 13.36 -8.03
CA PHE A 122 -6.62 13.24 -8.97
C PHE A 122 -6.84 12.07 -9.93
N ASP A 123 -6.85 12.35 -11.22
CA ASP A 123 -6.92 11.36 -12.28
C ASP A 123 -5.54 11.21 -12.95
N VAL A 124 -4.99 9.99 -12.90
CA VAL A 124 -3.69 9.65 -13.48
C VAL A 124 -3.80 8.59 -14.60
N ILE A 125 -5.02 8.14 -14.91
CA ILE A 125 -5.25 7.12 -15.94
C ILE A 125 -4.92 7.68 -17.32
N GLY A 126 -4.22 6.88 -18.12
CA GLY A 126 -3.75 7.29 -19.45
C GLY A 126 -2.60 8.33 -19.45
N LYS A 127 -2.05 8.64 -18.27
CA LYS A 127 -1.01 9.67 -18.11
C LYS A 127 0.31 9.03 -17.63
N LYS A 128 1.36 9.86 -17.55
CA LYS A 128 2.67 9.45 -17.06
C LYS A 128 2.83 9.75 -15.56
N MET A 129 3.44 8.82 -14.86
CA MET A 129 3.76 8.90 -13.45
C MET A 129 5.25 8.63 -13.23
N THR A 130 5.90 9.44 -12.39
CA THR A 130 7.26 9.19 -11.88
C THR A 130 7.21 8.80 -10.41
N ILE A 131 7.92 7.73 -10.04
CA ILE A 131 7.99 7.23 -8.66
C ILE A 131 9.43 6.95 -8.26
N VAL A 132 9.79 7.31 -7.04
CA VAL A 132 11.05 6.92 -6.41
C VAL A 132 10.79 5.78 -5.43
N GLY A 133 11.55 4.70 -5.57
CA GLY A 133 11.51 3.50 -4.73
C GLY A 133 11.10 2.24 -5.49
N ALA A 134 11.64 1.09 -5.02
CA ALA A 134 11.32 -0.25 -5.49
C ALA A 134 11.05 -1.23 -4.33
N GLY A 135 10.80 -0.72 -3.14
CA GLY A 135 10.33 -1.49 -1.99
C GLY A 135 8.90 -2.00 -2.17
N GLY A 136 8.37 -2.70 -1.18
CA GLY A 136 7.05 -3.35 -1.26
C GLY A 136 5.90 -2.41 -1.61
N ALA A 137 5.86 -1.20 -1.03
CA ALA A 137 4.82 -0.21 -1.32
C ALA A 137 4.93 0.31 -2.76
N ALA A 138 6.15 0.76 -3.17
CA ALA A 138 6.37 1.28 -4.52
C ALA A 138 6.07 0.24 -5.60
N THR A 139 6.51 -1.02 -5.41
CA THR A 139 6.21 -2.12 -6.33
C THR A 139 4.70 -2.34 -6.47
N ALA A 140 3.97 -2.37 -5.36
CA ALA A 140 2.50 -2.55 -5.39
C ALA A 140 1.80 -1.37 -6.10
N ILE A 141 2.27 -0.14 -5.87
CA ILE A 141 1.77 1.06 -6.55
C ILE A 141 2.02 0.97 -8.06
N CYS A 142 3.25 0.67 -8.49
CA CYS A 142 3.60 0.58 -9.91
C CYS A 142 2.76 -0.48 -10.64
N ILE A 143 2.60 -1.64 -10.04
CA ILE A 143 1.80 -2.73 -10.62
C ILE A 143 0.34 -2.34 -10.73
N GLN A 144 -0.26 -1.79 -9.67
CA GLN A 144 -1.66 -1.41 -9.69
C GLN A 144 -1.90 -0.24 -10.65
N ALA A 145 -1.04 0.77 -10.65
CA ALA A 145 -1.12 1.88 -11.59
C ALA A 145 -1.10 1.40 -13.05
N ALA A 146 -0.22 0.44 -13.36
CA ALA A 146 -0.15 -0.16 -14.70
C ALA A 146 -1.42 -0.97 -15.05
N LEU A 147 -1.96 -1.75 -14.10
CA LEU A 147 -3.20 -2.52 -14.27
C LEU A 147 -4.42 -1.60 -14.45
N ASP A 148 -4.45 -0.47 -13.74
CA ASP A 148 -5.54 0.52 -13.82
C ASP A 148 -5.45 1.40 -15.08
N GLY A 149 -4.34 1.35 -15.83
CA GLY A 149 -4.21 2.03 -17.12
C GLY A 149 -3.40 3.33 -17.09
N VAL A 150 -2.49 3.52 -16.14
CA VAL A 150 -1.42 4.54 -16.28
C VAL A 150 -0.61 4.21 -17.53
N ALA A 151 -0.38 5.21 -18.38
CA ALA A 151 0.24 4.97 -19.70
C ALA A 151 1.75 4.73 -19.61
N GLU A 152 2.42 5.50 -18.75
CA GLU A 152 3.87 5.42 -18.60
C GLU A 152 4.29 5.52 -17.14
N LEU A 153 5.27 4.69 -16.74
CA LEU A 153 5.88 4.68 -15.42
C LEU A 153 7.38 4.88 -15.51
N SER A 154 7.90 5.94 -14.88
CA SER A 154 9.32 6.16 -14.69
C SER A 154 9.67 5.85 -13.23
N ILE A 155 10.36 4.72 -13.02
CA ILE A 155 10.70 4.18 -11.70
C ILE A 155 12.16 4.50 -11.43
N PHE A 156 12.44 5.16 -10.31
CA PHE A 156 13.79 5.49 -9.85
C PHE A 156 14.11 4.72 -8.58
N ASN A 157 15.25 4.05 -8.56
CA ASN A 157 15.75 3.40 -7.34
C ASN A 157 17.25 3.56 -7.20
N GLN A 158 17.75 3.53 -5.98
CA GLN A 158 19.19 3.45 -5.69
C GLN A 158 19.74 2.13 -6.23
N ASP A 159 21.05 2.07 -6.48
CA ASP A 159 21.74 0.84 -6.87
C ASP A 159 21.96 -0.04 -5.62
N ASP A 160 20.88 -0.61 -5.12
CA ASP A 160 20.80 -1.44 -3.94
C ASP A 160 20.19 -2.83 -4.23
N GLU A 161 19.95 -3.62 -3.23
CA GLU A 161 19.35 -4.96 -3.31
C GLU A 161 17.95 -4.98 -3.97
N PHE A 162 17.25 -3.84 -4.01
CA PHE A 162 15.94 -3.73 -4.64
C PHE A 162 16.00 -3.42 -6.14
N PHE A 163 17.17 -3.02 -6.67
CA PHE A 163 17.30 -2.64 -8.08
C PHE A 163 16.97 -3.80 -9.02
N ALA A 164 17.53 -4.98 -8.79
CA ALA A 164 17.24 -6.19 -9.58
C ALA A 164 15.75 -6.57 -9.53
N ARG A 165 15.11 -6.39 -8.37
CA ARG A 165 13.67 -6.59 -8.22
C ARG A 165 12.87 -5.57 -9.03
N ALA A 166 13.33 -4.32 -9.09
CA ALA A 166 12.72 -3.29 -9.92
C ALA A 166 12.81 -3.61 -11.42
N GLU A 167 13.95 -4.14 -11.90
CA GLU A 167 14.12 -4.60 -13.28
C GLU A 167 13.09 -5.70 -13.63
N GLU A 168 12.93 -6.69 -12.74
CA GLU A 168 11.93 -7.73 -12.92
C GLU A 168 10.48 -7.16 -12.92
N THR A 169 10.20 -6.20 -12.04
CA THR A 169 8.90 -5.55 -11.99
C THR A 169 8.60 -4.78 -13.28
N VAL A 170 9.55 -4.00 -13.79
CA VAL A 170 9.43 -3.29 -15.08
C VAL A 170 9.19 -4.26 -16.22
N LYS A 171 9.94 -5.37 -16.27
CA LYS A 171 9.75 -6.42 -17.27
C LYS A 171 8.32 -6.98 -17.23
N LYS A 172 7.84 -7.36 -16.03
CA LYS A 172 6.49 -7.91 -15.85
C LYS A 172 5.40 -6.91 -16.25
N ILE A 173 5.54 -5.64 -15.87
CA ILE A 173 4.59 -4.57 -16.27
C ILE A 173 4.52 -4.47 -17.80
N ASN A 174 5.66 -4.37 -18.46
CA ASN A 174 5.73 -4.24 -19.92
C ASN A 174 5.21 -5.47 -20.68
N GLU A 175 5.34 -6.68 -20.09
CA GLU A 175 4.86 -7.93 -20.69
C GLU A 175 3.37 -8.18 -20.45
N LYS A 176 2.82 -7.71 -19.33
CA LYS A 176 1.49 -8.12 -18.84
C LYS A 176 0.46 -6.99 -18.87
N THR A 177 0.86 -5.75 -19.17
CA THR A 177 -0.01 -4.58 -19.21
C THR A 177 0.28 -3.74 -20.46
N ASN A 178 -0.56 -2.73 -20.70
CA ASN A 178 -0.32 -1.74 -21.76
C ASN A 178 0.56 -0.56 -21.31
N CYS A 179 0.97 -0.52 -20.05
CA CYS A 179 1.81 0.53 -19.48
C CYS A 179 3.26 0.38 -19.96
N LYS A 180 3.89 1.50 -20.28
CA LYS A 180 5.33 1.55 -20.63
C LYS A 180 6.13 1.92 -19.40
N ALA A 181 6.70 0.94 -18.73
CA ALA A 181 7.55 1.15 -17.58
C ALA A 181 9.04 1.21 -17.95
N LYS A 182 9.77 2.12 -17.29
CA LYS A 182 11.23 2.26 -17.40
C LYS A 182 11.83 2.36 -16.01
N LEU A 183 13.04 1.81 -15.84
CA LEU A 183 13.83 1.91 -14.62
C LEU A 183 15.03 2.81 -14.83
N PHE A 184 15.30 3.67 -13.86
CA PHE A 184 16.42 4.59 -13.83
C PHE A 184 17.15 4.48 -12.49
N ARG A 185 18.44 4.85 -12.49
CA ARG A 185 19.19 5.03 -11.26
C ARG A 185 18.82 6.37 -10.61
N LEU A 186 18.59 6.36 -9.30
CA LEU A 186 18.21 7.59 -8.55
C LEU A 186 19.34 8.63 -8.53
N GLU A 187 20.57 8.19 -8.72
CA GLU A 187 21.77 9.03 -8.85
C GLU A 187 21.77 9.88 -10.13
N ASP A 188 21.04 9.46 -11.17
CA ASP A 188 20.87 10.22 -12.42
C ASP A 188 19.83 11.34 -12.20
N LYS A 189 20.32 12.46 -11.66
CA LYS A 189 19.50 13.63 -11.35
C LYS A 189 18.96 14.33 -12.58
N GLU A 190 19.66 14.25 -13.70
CA GLU A 190 19.21 14.82 -14.98
C GLU A 190 18.02 14.03 -15.53
N ALA A 191 18.10 12.70 -15.53
CA ALA A 191 16.98 11.85 -15.91
C ALA A 191 15.79 12.06 -14.95
N LEU A 192 16.02 12.12 -13.63
CA LEU A 192 14.95 12.34 -12.64
C LEU A 192 14.21 13.66 -12.92
N ARG A 193 14.94 14.73 -13.17
CA ARG A 193 14.39 16.04 -13.51
C ARG A 193 13.56 16.00 -14.81
N ALA A 194 14.08 15.36 -15.85
CA ALA A 194 13.40 15.23 -17.13
C ALA A 194 12.10 14.42 -17.02
N GLU A 195 12.15 13.27 -16.32
CA GLU A 195 10.98 12.41 -16.14
C GLU A 195 9.89 13.05 -15.28
N ILE A 196 10.27 13.81 -14.22
CA ILE A 196 9.32 14.59 -13.42
C ILE A 196 8.69 15.71 -14.26
N ALA A 197 9.47 16.40 -15.09
CA ALA A 197 8.98 17.49 -15.93
C ALA A 197 7.89 17.04 -16.93
N ASP A 198 7.91 15.76 -17.34
CA ASP A 198 6.98 15.16 -18.29
C ASP A 198 5.84 14.37 -17.60
N SER A 199 5.82 14.30 -16.27
CA SER A 199 4.83 13.54 -15.50
C SER A 199 3.70 14.42 -14.96
N VAL A 200 2.50 13.86 -14.78
CA VAL A 200 1.38 14.53 -14.08
C VAL A 200 1.47 14.36 -12.58
N ILE A 201 2.18 13.33 -12.12
CA ILE A 201 2.36 13.03 -10.71
C ILE A 201 3.78 12.54 -10.44
N PHE A 202 4.34 13.03 -9.34
CA PHE A 202 5.55 12.49 -8.72
C PHE A 202 5.19 11.83 -7.40
N THR A 203 5.73 10.64 -7.13
CA THR A 203 5.46 9.87 -5.90
C THR A 203 6.75 9.47 -5.21
N ASN A 204 6.89 9.82 -3.93
CA ASN A 204 7.85 9.17 -3.05
C ASN A 204 7.25 7.85 -2.54
N GLY A 205 7.75 6.72 -3.07
CA GLY A 205 7.38 5.36 -2.65
C GLY A 205 8.35 4.74 -1.62
N THR A 206 9.21 5.56 -1.01
CA THR A 206 10.25 5.14 -0.06
C THR A 206 9.95 5.58 1.37
N GLY A 207 10.81 5.20 2.32
CA GLY A 207 10.80 5.73 3.69
C GLY A 207 11.50 7.09 3.87
N MET A 208 11.94 7.74 2.78
CA MET A 208 12.56 9.06 2.87
C MET A 208 11.55 10.08 3.41
N GLY A 209 11.94 10.85 4.40
CA GLY A 209 11.06 11.80 5.09
C GLY A 209 10.47 11.29 6.41
N MET A 210 10.47 9.95 6.66
CA MET A 210 10.16 9.38 7.98
C MET A 210 11.43 9.11 8.80
N LYS A 211 11.31 8.79 10.09
CA LYS A 211 12.46 8.41 10.92
C LYS A 211 13.22 7.23 10.31
N PRO A 212 14.56 7.25 10.21
CA PRO A 212 15.48 8.28 10.72
C PRO A 212 15.71 9.48 9.79
N TYR A 213 15.09 9.52 8.59
CA TYR A 213 15.34 10.50 7.52
C TYR A 213 14.40 11.72 7.55
N VAL A 214 13.90 12.10 8.73
CA VAL A 214 13.00 13.27 8.88
C VAL A 214 13.70 14.53 8.37
N GLY A 215 12.98 15.35 7.60
CA GLY A 215 13.50 16.59 7.01
C GLY A 215 14.34 16.39 5.74
N GLN A 216 14.46 15.16 5.23
CA GLN A 216 15.20 14.85 4.01
C GLN A 216 14.24 14.49 2.86
N THR A 217 14.70 14.74 1.62
CA THR A 217 14.03 14.35 0.38
C THR A 217 15.04 14.18 -0.74
N TYR A 218 14.69 13.39 -1.75
CA TYR A 218 15.47 13.24 -2.99
C TYR A 218 15.26 14.37 -3.99
N ILE A 219 14.21 15.20 -3.78
CA ILE A 219 13.70 16.19 -4.74
C ILE A 219 14.20 17.57 -4.38
N GLU A 220 14.66 18.29 -5.39
CA GLU A 220 15.02 19.70 -5.33
C GLU A 220 13.81 20.56 -5.74
N LYS A 221 13.69 21.76 -5.17
CA LYS A 221 12.54 22.65 -5.37
C LYS A 221 12.29 22.99 -6.83
N ASP A 222 13.34 23.12 -7.63
CA ASP A 222 13.28 23.46 -9.04
C ASP A 222 12.89 22.29 -9.97
N MET A 223 12.75 21.07 -9.43
CA MET A 223 12.12 19.93 -10.09
C MET A 223 10.58 20.00 -10.03
N LEU A 224 10.02 20.84 -9.19
CA LEU A 224 8.59 20.95 -8.93
C LEU A 224 7.95 22.08 -9.75
N ARG A 225 6.69 21.94 -10.08
CA ARG A 225 5.88 22.95 -10.76
C ARG A 225 4.42 22.94 -10.27
N PRO A 226 3.67 24.05 -10.33
CA PRO A 226 2.35 24.17 -9.70
C PRO A 226 1.27 23.18 -10.19
N ASP A 227 1.43 22.61 -11.38
CA ASP A 227 0.50 21.64 -11.96
C ASP A 227 0.92 20.18 -11.73
N LEU A 228 2.06 19.92 -11.08
CA LEU A 228 2.52 18.58 -10.70
C LEU A 228 1.84 18.15 -9.41
N ILE A 229 1.15 17.02 -9.44
CA ILE A 229 0.69 16.36 -8.22
C ILE A 229 1.90 15.76 -7.50
N VAL A 230 2.08 16.06 -6.22
CA VAL A 230 3.17 15.49 -5.41
C VAL A 230 2.59 14.59 -4.34
N SER A 231 2.94 13.31 -4.41
CA SER A 231 2.47 12.27 -3.52
C SER A 231 3.60 11.69 -2.67
N ASP A 232 3.31 11.41 -1.41
CA ASP A 232 4.22 10.74 -0.49
C ASP A 232 3.51 9.57 0.21
N VAL A 233 4.09 8.37 0.19
CA VAL A 233 3.53 7.22 0.93
C VAL A 233 3.78 7.33 2.43
N VAL A 234 4.68 8.21 2.85
CA VAL A 234 4.92 8.51 4.27
C VAL A 234 3.71 9.25 4.83
N TYR A 235 3.26 8.81 6.01
CA TYR A 235 2.16 9.44 6.76
C TYR A 235 2.58 9.90 8.17
N GLN A 236 3.79 9.56 8.60
CA GLN A 236 4.35 10.01 9.88
C GLN A 236 5.83 10.41 9.72
N PRO A 237 6.12 11.72 9.70
CA PRO A 237 5.21 12.84 9.93
C PRO A 237 4.15 12.98 8.81
N ALA A 238 3.02 13.61 9.13
CA ALA A 238 1.94 13.85 8.15
C ALA A 238 2.36 14.81 7.02
N LYS A 239 3.32 15.68 7.29
CA LYS A 239 3.97 16.57 6.33
C LYS A 239 5.47 16.31 6.32
N THR A 240 5.96 15.75 5.21
CA THR A 240 7.39 15.50 4.98
C THR A 240 8.05 16.70 4.31
N ARG A 241 9.38 16.72 4.26
CA ARG A 241 10.11 17.79 3.55
C ARG A 241 9.73 17.87 2.07
N LEU A 242 9.43 16.74 1.43
CA LEU A 242 8.91 16.71 0.06
C LEU A 242 7.61 17.51 -0.07
N LEU A 243 6.65 17.25 0.80
CA LEU A 243 5.34 17.92 0.76
C LEU A 243 5.45 19.40 1.14
N GLU A 244 6.36 19.78 2.06
CA GLU A 244 6.65 21.19 2.35
C GLU A 244 7.15 21.93 1.10
N LEU A 245 8.14 21.37 0.39
CA LEU A 245 8.66 21.95 -0.85
C LEU A 245 7.58 22.06 -1.94
N ALA A 246 6.74 21.03 -2.05
CA ALA A 246 5.64 21.03 -3.00
C ALA A 246 4.62 22.14 -2.72
N GLU A 247 4.23 22.32 -1.46
CA GLU A 247 3.33 23.41 -1.05
C GLU A 247 3.95 24.80 -1.28
N GLU A 248 5.26 24.97 -1.01
CA GLU A 248 5.97 26.22 -1.29
C GLU A 248 5.95 26.60 -2.79
N VAL A 249 5.86 25.61 -3.69
CA VAL A 249 5.76 25.82 -5.14
C VAL A 249 4.32 25.97 -5.60
N GLY A 250 3.35 25.57 -4.79
CA GLY A 250 1.92 25.56 -5.12
C GLY A 250 1.43 24.27 -5.78
N CYS A 251 2.17 23.16 -5.61
CA CYS A 251 1.76 21.86 -6.11
C CYS A 251 0.56 21.31 -5.31
N PRO A 252 -0.40 20.61 -5.94
CA PRO A 252 -1.33 19.74 -5.23
C PRO A 252 -0.58 18.62 -4.51
N THR A 253 -0.90 18.36 -3.24
CA THR A 253 -0.18 17.38 -2.42
C THR A 253 -1.10 16.31 -1.85
N ILE A 254 -0.57 15.09 -1.65
CA ILE A 254 -1.23 13.99 -0.95
C ILE A 254 -0.22 13.20 -0.14
N ASN A 255 -0.53 12.89 1.11
CA ASN A 255 0.30 12.04 1.98
C ASN A 255 -0.21 10.59 2.04
N GLY A 256 0.51 9.73 2.78
CA GLY A 256 0.22 8.30 2.86
C GLY A 256 -1.00 7.90 3.69
N LEU A 257 -1.71 8.84 4.36
CA LEU A 257 -2.88 8.51 5.19
C LEU A 257 -4.02 7.91 4.36
N GLY A 258 -4.26 8.48 3.17
CA GLY A 258 -5.26 7.94 2.24
C GLY A 258 -4.94 6.50 1.82
N MET A 259 -3.70 6.24 1.40
CA MET A 259 -3.27 4.88 1.03
C MET A 259 -3.44 3.90 2.20
N MET A 260 -3.06 4.30 3.42
CA MET A 260 -3.21 3.47 4.63
C MET A 260 -4.67 3.12 4.90
N LEU A 261 -5.60 4.08 4.76
CA LEU A 261 -7.02 3.84 4.95
C LEU A 261 -7.60 2.95 3.85
N PHE A 262 -7.36 3.29 2.59
CA PHE A 262 -8.01 2.60 1.47
C PHE A 262 -7.47 1.19 1.23
N GLN A 263 -6.19 0.89 1.53
CA GLN A 263 -5.70 -0.50 1.49
C GLN A 263 -6.42 -1.38 2.52
N GLY A 264 -6.70 -0.82 3.71
CA GLY A 264 -7.48 -1.51 4.73
C GLY A 264 -8.95 -1.64 4.34
N ALA A 265 -9.53 -0.63 3.70
CA ALA A 265 -10.90 -0.68 3.20
C ALA A 265 -11.08 -1.75 2.12
N GLU A 266 -10.10 -1.93 1.24
CA GLU A 266 -10.13 -3.00 0.23
C GLU A 266 -10.04 -4.38 0.89
N ALA A 267 -9.13 -4.56 1.85
CA ALA A 267 -9.05 -5.79 2.62
C ALA A 267 -10.36 -6.09 3.37
N PHE A 268 -10.97 -5.08 3.99
CA PHE A 268 -12.27 -5.17 4.66
C PHE A 268 -13.36 -5.67 3.70
N LYS A 269 -13.44 -5.08 2.52
CA LYS A 269 -14.39 -5.49 1.48
C LYS A 269 -14.17 -6.93 1.04
N CYS A 270 -12.92 -7.35 0.87
CA CYS A 270 -12.57 -8.73 0.53
C CYS A 270 -13.10 -9.75 1.56
N TRP A 271 -13.05 -9.43 2.88
CA TRP A 271 -13.53 -10.34 3.92
C TRP A 271 -15.02 -10.31 4.14
N THR A 272 -15.64 -9.13 4.07
CA THR A 272 -17.03 -8.92 4.49
C THR A 272 -18.01 -8.82 3.33
N GLY A 273 -17.53 -8.55 2.12
CA GLY A 273 -18.36 -8.18 0.97
C GLY A 273 -18.98 -6.78 1.07
N GLN A 274 -18.69 -6.01 2.13
CA GLN A 274 -19.24 -4.68 2.37
C GLN A 274 -18.17 -3.60 2.24
N GLU A 275 -18.58 -2.39 1.83
CA GLU A 275 -17.70 -1.22 1.82
C GLU A 275 -17.42 -0.74 3.25
N MET A 276 -16.17 -0.43 3.54
CA MET A 276 -15.81 0.22 4.80
C MET A 276 -16.42 1.64 4.84
N PRO A 277 -16.97 2.11 5.96
CA PRO A 277 -17.59 3.43 6.08
C PRO A 277 -16.51 4.53 6.12
N ILE A 278 -16.03 4.93 4.94
CA ILE A 278 -14.83 5.77 4.76
C ILE A 278 -14.91 7.10 5.50
N ASP A 279 -16.04 7.83 5.40
CA ASP A 279 -16.18 9.14 6.05
C ASP A 279 -16.11 9.02 7.57
N HIS A 280 -16.79 8.03 8.15
CA HIS A 280 -16.68 7.72 9.57
C HIS A 280 -15.25 7.34 9.95
N MET A 281 -14.57 6.55 9.12
CA MET A 281 -13.20 6.12 9.41
C MET A 281 -12.18 7.26 9.28
N LYS A 282 -12.38 8.21 8.35
CA LYS A 282 -11.56 9.43 8.27
C LYS A 282 -11.69 10.25 9.54
N GLU A 283 -12.92 10.48 10.01
CA GLU A 283 -13.18 11.20 11.26
C GLU A 283 -12.58 10.46 12.48
N PHE A 284 -12.80 9.16 12.58
CA PHE A 284 -12.32 8.33 13.70
C PHE A 284 -10.79 8.21 13.80
N LEU A 285 -10.10 8.12 12.65
CA LEU A 285 -8.65 7.92 12.60
C LEU A 285 -7.85 9.23 12.57
N PHE A 286 -8.37 10.24 11.90
CA PHE A 286 -7.64 11.46 11.54
C PHE A 286 -8.32 12.75 11.99
N GLY A 287 -9.56 12.69 12.49
CA GLY A 287 -10.25 13.87 13.04
C GLY A 287 -9.50 14.45 14.22
N ASP A 288 -9.57 15.75 14.39
CA ASP A 288 -8.95 16.47 15.50
C ASP A 288 -9.50 15.93 16.84
N LYS A 289 -8.59 15.41 17.69
CA LYS A 289 -8.87 15.01 19.06
C LYS A 289 -8.38 16.05 20.01
#